data_71411ba8d301dfbb6e89ab94cb603291
#
_entry.id   71411ba8d301dfbb6e89ab94cb603291
#
_cell.length_a   1.000
_cell.length_b   1.000
_cell.length_c   1.000
_cell.angle_alpha   90.00
_cell.angle_beta   90.00
_cell.angle_gamma   90.00
#
_symmetry.space_group_name_H-M   'P 1'
#
loop_
_entity.id
_entity.type
_entity.pdbx_description
1 polymer ?
#
loop_
_entity_poly.entity_id
_entity_poly.type
_entity_poly.pdbx_seq_one_letter_code
_entity_poly.pdbx_strand_id
1 'polypeptide(L)' 'MTTDAQKRFRELLVEARKDADLTQAELSSRLNRPQSFVSKYERGERRLDVVEFGEVARALGIDPVNFLARLYREIA' A
#
# COMPACT_ATOMS: atom_id res chain seq x y z
N MET A 1 3.56 18.16 1.29
CA MET A 1 4.94 17.64 1.29
C MET A 1 4.94 16.21 1.79
N THR A 2 5.66 15.31 1.13
CA THR A 2 5.77 13.92 1.54
C THR A 2 6.81 13.79 2.64
N THR A 3 6.46 13.12 3.74
CA THR A 3 7.40 12.82 4.82
C THR A 3 8.17 11.53 4.51
N ASP A 4 9.30 11.33 5.18
CA ASP A 4 10.05 10.07 5.06
C ASP A 4 9.20 8.88 5.49
N ALA A 5 8.35 9.05 6.49
CA ALA A 5 7.44 8.02 6.95
C ALA A 5 6.43 7.64 5.85
N GLN A 6 5.87 8.62 5.17
CA GLN A 6 4.93 8.37 4.07
C GLN A 6 5.63 7.69 2.90
N LYS A 7 6.84 8.13 2.58
CA LYS A 7 7.63 7.50 1.52
C LYS A 7 7.91 6.03 1.86
N ARG A 8 8.32 5.76 3.09
CA ARG A 8 8.61 4.38 3.52
C ARG A 8 7.35 3.50 3.49
N PHE A 9 6.22 4.06 3.90
CA PHE A 9 4.93 3.37 3.82
C PHE A 9 4.63 2.92 2.38
N ARG A 10 4.79 3.84 1.42
CA ARG A 10 4.55 3.51 0.01
C ARG A 10 5.52 2.47 -0.51
N GLU A 11 6.80 2.57 -0.14
CA GLU A 11 7.81 1.59 -0.55
C GLU A 11 7.46 0.19 -0.06
N LEU A 12 7.02 0.08 1.20
CA LEU A 12 6.61 -1.20 1.77
C LEU A 12 5.39 -1.78 1.05
N LEU A 13 4.45 -0.93 0.65
CA LEU A 13 3.29 -1.37 -0.12
C LEU A 13 3.67 -1.86 -1.52
N VAL A 14 4.61 -1.19 -2.16
CA VAL A 14 5.13 -1.63 -3.47
C VAL A 14 5.81 -3.01 -3.32
N GLU A 15 6.65 -3.18 -2.30
CA GLU A 15 7.29 -4.48 -2.02
C GLU A 15 6.25 -5.57 -1.82
N ALA A 16 5.22 -5.29 -1.01
CA ALA A 16 4.17 -6.27 -0.72
C ALA A 16 3.40 -6.65 -1.99
N ARG A 17 3.14 -5.68 -2.87
CA ARG A 17 2.47 -5.97 -4.13
C ARG A 17 3.34 -6.85 -5.03
N LYS A 18 4.61 -6.54 -5.14
CA LYS A 18 5.54 -7.33 -5.96
C LYS A 18 5.73 -8.73 -5.39
N ASP A 19 5.80 -8.85 -4.07
CA ASP A 19 5.90 -10.14 -3.40
C ASP A 19 4.65 -11.00 -3.62
N ALA A 20 3.49 -10.36 -3.78
CA ALA A 20 2.25 -11.04 -4.11
C ALA A 20 2.12 -11.36 -5.60
N ASP A 21 3.11 -10.96 -6.39
CA ASP A 21 3.16 -11.21 -7.83
C ASP A 21 2.00 -10.55 -8.58
N LEU A 22 1.62 -9.34 -8.14
CA LEU A 22 0.51 -8.59 -8.71
C LEU A 22 1.02 -7.33 -9.41
N THR A 23 0.44 -7.05 -10.57
CA THR A 23 0.62 -5.74 -11.22
C THR A 23 -0.25 -4.71 -10.52
N GLN A 24 0.02 -3.43 -10.77
CA GLN A 24 -0.83 -2.35 -10.25
C GLN A 24 -2.28 -2.51 -10.74
N ALA A 25 -2.47 -2.88 -11.99
CA ALA A 25 -3.80 -3.08 -12.57
C ALA A 25 -4.53 -4.24 -11.90
N GLU A 26 -3.83 -5.34 -11.66
CA GLU A 26 -4.42 -6.51 -11.02
C GLU A 26 -4.86 -6.20 -9.60
N LEU A 27 -4.03 -5.48 -8.84
CA LEU A 27 -4.38 -5.10 -7.49
C LEU A 27 -5.58 -4.14 -7.48
N SER A 28 -5.58 -3.14 -8.36
CA SER A 28 -6.72 -2.22 -8.47
C SER A 28 -8.02 -2.97 -8.79
N SER A 29 -7.94 -3.97 -9.66
CA SER A 29 -9.09 -4.79 -10.00
C SER A 29 -9.62 -5.56 -8.78
N ARG A 30 -8.72 -6.16 -7.99
CA ARG A 30 -9.10 -6.86 -6.75
C ARG A 30 -9.79 -5.93 -5.75
N LEU A 31 -9.42 -4.65 -5.78
CA LEU A 31 -9.98 -3.64 -4.89
C LEU A 31 -11.28 -3.03 -5.42
N ASN A 32 -11.72 -3.44 -6.61
CA ASN A 32 -12.86 -2.82 -7.30
C ASN A 32 -12.67 -1.32 -7.47
N ARG A 33 -11.46 -0.91 -7.79
CA ARG A 33 -11.09 0.49 -7.98
C ARG A 33 -10.62 0.72 -9.42
N PRO A 34 -10.64 1.97 -9.87
CA PRO A 34 -10.09 2.30 -11.19
C PRO A 34 -8.63 1.86 -11.31
N GLN A 35 -8.21 1.52 -12.52
CA GLN A 35 -6.85 1.03 -12.78
C GLN A 35 -5.77 1.95 -12.22
N SER A 36 -6.02 3.26 -12.20
CA SER A 36 -5.06 4.25 -11.70
C SER A 36 -4.97 4.34 -10.18
N PHE A 37 -5.84 3.65 -9.44
CA PHE A 37 -5.90 3.79 -7.98
C PHE A 37 -4.56 3.43 -7.33
N VAL A 38 -4.06 2.23 -7.63
CA VAL A 38 -2.80 1.75 -7.04
C VAL A 38 -1.62 2.60 -7.50
N SER A 39 -1.56 2.93 -8.80
CA SER A 39 -0.45 3.74 -9.30
C SER A 39 -0.42 5.12 -8.63
N LYS A 40 -1.57 5.71 -8.36
CA LYS A 40 -1.64 7.02 -7.72
C LYS A 40 -1.14 6.98 -6.28
N TYR A 41 -1.56 5.99 -5.48
CA TYR A 41 -1.06 5.95 -4.10
C TYR A 41 0.42 5.56 -4.05
N GLU A 42 0.88 4.70 -4.95
CA GLU A 42 2.30 4.32 -5.00
C GLU A 42 3.20 5.49 -5.38
N ARG A 43 2.71 6.42 -6.21
CA ARG A 43 3.45 7.62 -6.58
C ARG A 43 3.32 8.76 -5.56
N GLY A 44 2.48 8.59 -4.55
CA GLY A 44 2.25 9.63 -3.56
C GLY A 44 1.28 10.72 -4.01
N GLU A 45 0.57 10.50 -5.10
CA GLU A 45 -0.44 11.46 -5.59
C GLU A 45 -1.76 11.34 -4.82
N ARG A 46 -1.96 10.24 -4.13
CA ARG A 46 -3.14 9.99 -3.32
C ARG A 46 -2.72 9.26 -2.04
N ARG A 47 -3.23 9.70 -0.92
CA ARG A 47 -3.00 9.02 0.35
C ARG A 47 -4.08 7.97 0.57
N LEU A 48 -3.74 6.93 1.34
CA LEU A 48 -4.70 5.94 1.79
C LEU A 48 -5.14 6.31 3.20
N ASP A 49 -6.44 6.27 3.45
CA ASP A 49 -6.93 6.32 4.83
C ASP A 49 -6.78 4.93 5.47
N VAL A 50 -7.06 4.83 6.76
CA VAL A 50 -6.86 3.58 7.51
C VAL A 50 -7.77 2.46 7.02
N VAL A 51 -8.98 2.78 6.56
CA VAL A 51 -9.92 1.79 6.05
C VAL A 51 -9.45 1.28 4.70
N GLU A 52 -9.05 2.19 3.82
CA GLU A 52 -8.51 1.83 2.50
C GLU A 52 -7.24 0.99 2.63
N PHE A 53 -6.38 1.34 3.57
CA PHE A 53 -5.18 0.54 3.83
C PHE A 53 -5.54 -0.88 4.22
N GLY A 54 -6.56 -1.06 5.08
CA GLY A 54 -7.02 -2.39 5.46
C GLY A 54 -7.52 -3.20 4.26
N GLU A 55 -8.23 -2.55 3.34
CA GLU A 55 -8.69 -3.19 2.10
C GLU A 55 -7.50 -3.62 1.23
N VAL A 56 -6.50 -2.76 1.09
CA VAL A 56 -5.29 -3.07 0.32
C VAL A 56 -4.55 -4.26 0.95
N ALA A 57 -4.38 -4.24 2.26
CA ALA A 57 -3.72 -5.33 2.98
C ALA A 57 -4.43 -6.66 2.76
N ARG A 58 -5.76 -6.66 2.82
CA ARG A 58 -6.57 -7.86 2.56
C ARG A 58 -6.35 -8.36 1.13
N ALA A 59 -6.37 -7.46 0.16
CA ALA A 59 -6.18 -7.83 -1.24
C ALA A 59 -4.79 -8.39 -1.50
N LEU A 60 -3.80 -7.93 -0.75
CA LEU A 60 -2.42 -8.42 -0.84
C LEU A 60 -2.19 -9.71 -0.03
N GLY A 61 -3.14 -10.08 0.82
CA GLY A 61 -2.98 -11.25 1.68
C GLY A 61 -2.00 -11.06 2.82
N ILE A 62 -1.81 -9.82 3.26
CA ILE A 62 -0.89 -9.51 4.35
C ILE A 62 -1.67 -9.09 5.60
N ASP A 63 -1.03 -9.28 6.77
CA ASP A 63 -1.60 -8.83 8.04
C ASP A 63 -1.33 -7.34 8.23
N PRO A 64 -2.36 -6.49 8.28
CA PRO A 64 -2.16 -5.05 8.39
C PRO A 64 -1.48 -4.65 9.69
N VAL A 65 -1.72 -5.38 10.78
CA VAL A 65 -1.10 -5.06 12.07
C VAL A 65 0.40 -5.32 12.02
N ASN A 66 0.80 -6.46 11.46
CA ASN A 66 2.23 -6.79 11.30
C ASN A 66 2.92 -5.80 10.36
N PHE A 67 2.24 -5.41 9.29
CA PHE A 67 2.76 -4.42 8.35
C PHE A 67 3.03 -3.09 9.07
N LEU A 68 2.05 -2.61 9.83
CA LEU A 68 2.18 -1.35 10.55
C LEU A 68 3.24 -1.43 11.65
N ALA A 69 3.34 -2.57 12.32
CA ALA A 69 4.39 -2.77 13.33
C ALA A 69 5.77 -2.63 12.71
N ARG A 70 5.98 -3.20 11.54
CA ARG A 70 7.24 -3.05 10.80
C ARG A 70 7.49 -1.60 10.43
N LEU A 71 6.49 -0.93 9.86
CA LEU A 71 6.62 0.47 9.47
C LEU A 71 7.01 1.33 10.67
N TYR A 72 6.30 1.19 11.78
CA TYR A 72 6.58 2.01 12.96
C TYR A 72 7.94 1.74 13.57
N ARG A 73 8.44 0.52 13.48
CA ARG A 73 9.81 0.23 13.93
C ARG A 73 10.85 0.93 13.05
N GLU A 74 10.60 1.01 11.75
CA GLU A 74 11.55 1.60 10.81
C GLU A 74 11.58 3.12 10.86
N ILE A 75 10.45 3.75 11.19
CA ILE A 75 10.33 5.21 11.20
C ILE A 75 10.47 5.82 12.60
N ALA A 76 10.58 5.01 13.63
CA ALA A 76 10.71 5.47 15.01
C ALA A 76 12.06 6.12 15.26
#